data_22d743f4cda92ce57462e44d1ebd102d
#
_entry.id   22d743f4cda92ce57462e44d1ebd102d
#
_cell.length_a   1.000
_cell.length_b   1.000
_cell.length_c   1.000
_cell.angle_alpha   90.00
_cell.angle_beta   90.00
_cell.angle_gamma   90.00
#
_symmetry.space_group_name_H-M   'P 1'
#
loop_
_entity.id
_entity.type
_entity.pdbx_description
1 polymer ?
#
loop_
_entity_poly.entity_id
_entity_poly.type
_entity_poly.pdbx_seq_one_letter_code
_entity_poly.pdbx_strand_id
1 'polypeptide(L)'
;MFLDIKSIFTKNFINLTLNQGVNVISSLIYTPILFQTLGDENFGLMHLAFSIVIMLSILTNYGYSLNGPIKIVNSNSTDNRNLIVNEVLVLRIIISVIIIFFCYPIITFYVDESLRKILFFSLIILFTEALNPLFYLQGINKILPQALLNL
;
A
#
# COMPACT_ATOMS: atom_id res chain seq x y z
N MET A 1 34.88 3.60 5.84
CA MET A 1 34.04 2.73 5.02
C MET A 1 33.14 1.78 5.85
N PHE A 2 33.70 0.88 6.68
CA PHE A 2 32.88 -0.03 7.51
C PHE A 2 32.03 0.69 8.58
N LEU A 3 32.51 1.77 9.17
CA LEU A 3 31.82 2.55 10.19
C LEU A 3 30.59 3.28 9.59
N ASP A 4 30.69 3.76 8.35
CA ASP A 4 29.57 4.43 7.66
C ASP A 4 28.45 3.47 7.34
N ILE A 5 28.75 2.24 6.89
CA ILE A 5 27.76 1.22 6.57
C ILE A 5 26.97 0.83 7.84
N LYS A 6 27.66 0.65 8.98
CA LYS A 6 27.03 0.32 10.25
C LYS A 6 26.10 1.44 10.75
N SER A 7 26.51 2.71 10.58
CA SER A 7 25.69 3.86 11.00
C SER A 7 24.43 4.01 10.12
N ILE A 8 24.56 3.83 8.81
CA ILE A 8 23.43 3.86 7.86
C ILE A 8 22.46 2.71 8.14
N PHE A 9 22.97 1.50 8.37
CA PHE A 9 22.15 0.34 8.71
C PHE A 9 21.37 0.56 10.01
N THR A 10 22.04 1.02 11.06
CA THR A 10 21.40 1.30 12.37
C THR A 10 20.31 2.36 12.24
N LYS A 11 20.58 3.44 11.50
CA LYS A 11 19.62 4.53 11.28
C LYS A 11 18.38 4.06 10.49
N ASN A 12 18.59 3.28 9.43
CA ASN A 12 17.50 2.72 8.65
C ASN A 12 16.69 1.70 9.47
N PHE A 13 17.34 0.88 10.26
CA PHE A 13 16.67 -0.08 11.16
C PHE A 13 15.81 0.63 12.20
N ILE A 14 16.33 1.67 12.87
CA ILE A 14 15.56 2.45 13.84
C ILE A 14 14.34 3.11 13.17
N ASN A 15 14.51 3.72 12.00
CA ASN A 15 13.41 4.37 11.29
C ASN A 15 12.31 3.36 10.89
N LEU A 16 12.69 2.18 10.40
CA LEU A 16 11.72 1.13 10.07
C LEU A 16 10.99 0.61 11.31
N THR A 17 11.72 0.42 12.42
CA THR A 17 11.14 -0.03 13.69
C THR A 17 10.19 1.01 14.27
N LEU A 18 10.56 2.29 14.23
CA LEU A 18 9.68 3.37 14.68
C LEU A 18 8.40 3.45 13.82
N ASN A 19 8.54 3.40 12.50
CA ASN A 19 7.38 3.39 11.61
C ASN A 19 6.43 2.22 11.90
N GLN A 20 6.98 1.02 12.02
CA GLN A 20 6.17 -0.16 12.35
C GLN A 20 5.55 -0.05 13.75
N GLY A 21 6.29 0.47 14.72
CA GLY A 21 5.80 0.70 16.09
C GLY A 21 4.62 1.68 16.13
N VAL A 22 4.72 2.80 15.40
CA VAL A 22 3.61 3.78 15.30
C VAL A 22 2.37 3.14 14.68
N ASN A 23 2.50 2.36 13.60
CA ASN A 23 1.37 1.67 12.99
C ASN A 23 0.68 0.70 13.95
N VAL A 24 1.46 -0.09 14.70
CA VAL A 24 0.92 -1.03 15.71
C VAL A 24 0.19 -0.28 16.83
N ILE A 25 0.81 0.77 17.39
CA ILE A 25 0.21 1.58 18.45
C ILE A 25 -1.08 2.24 17.96
N SER A 26 -1.06 2.83 16.77
CA SER A 26 -2.24 3.44 16.15
C SER A 26 -3.37 2.42 16.01
N SER A 27 -3.08 1.22 15.50
CA SER A 27 -4.10 0.19 15.35
C SER A 27 -4.67 -0.29 16.68
N LEU A 28 -3.85 -0.39 17.74
CA LEU A 28 -4.30 -0.73 19.08
C LEU A 28 -5.23 0.32 19.69
N ILE A 29 -5.07 1.59 19.33
CA ILE A 29 -5.91 2.68 19.81
C ILE A 29 -7.21 2.78 19.02
N TYR A 30 -7.14 2.81 17.67
CA TYR A 30 -8.34 3.04 16.88
C TYR A 30 -9.24 1.80 16.75
N THR A 31 -8.70 0.57 16.81
CA THR A 31 -9.49 -0.65 16.66
C THR A 31 -10.60 -0.79 17.72
N PRO A 32 -10.33 -0.61 19.03
CA PRO A 32 -11.40 -0.66 20.04
C PRO A 32 -12.42 0.47 19.87
N ILE A 33 -12.01 1.65 19.46
CA ILE A 33 -12.91 2.79 19.23
C ILE A 33 -13.86 2.48 18.07
N LEU A 34 -13.31 1.97 16.95
CA LEU A 34 -14.12 1.55 15.80
C LEU A 34 -15.10 0.43 16.17
N PHE A 35 -14.63 -0.56 16.92
CA PHE A 35 -15.48 -1.65 17.38
C PHE A 35 -16.67 -1.16 18.23
N GLN A 36 -16.42 -0.26 19.18
CA GLN A 36 -17.47 0.32 20.02
C GLN A 36 -18.45 1.21 19.24
N THR A 37 -17.97 1.93 18.22
CA THR A 37 -18.80 2.86 17.46
C THR A 37 -19.61 2.20 16.35
N LEU A 38 -19.06 1.19 15.69
CA LEU A 38 -19.70 0.49 14.57
C LEU A 38 -20.57 -0.70 15.02
N GLY A 39 -20.27 -1.28 16.17
CA GLY A 39 -20.83 -2.55 16.63
C GLY A 39 -20.24 -3.76 15.89
N ASP A 40 -20.53 -4.94 16.41
CA ASP A 40 -19.91 -6.21 15.99
C ASP A 40 -20.12 -6.50 14.50
N GLU A 41 -21.33 -6.31 14.00
CA GLU A 41 -21.70 -6.63 12.62
C GLU A 41 -21.01 -5.71 11.60
N ASN A 42 -21.13 -4.39 11.78
CA ASN A 42 -20.54 -3.43 10.83
C ASN A 42 -19.01 -3.45 10.88
N PHE A 43 -18.42 -3.66 12.06
CA PHE A 43 -16.99 -3.83 12.23
C PHE A 43 -16.49 -5.07 11.47
N GLY A 44 -17.21 -6.19 11.57
CA GLY A 44 -16.93 -7.41 10.84
C GLY A 44 -17.00 -7.21 9.32
N LEU A 45 -18.06 -6.56 8.82
CA LEU A 45 -18.23 -6.25 7.40
C LEU A 45 -17.13 -5.33 6.87
N MET A 46 -16.73 -4.33 7.64
CA MET A 46 -15.63 -3.42 7.28
C MET A 46 -14.31 -4.18 7.15
N HIS A 47 -13.96 -5.03 8.11
CA HIS A 47 -12.73 -5.82 8.06
C HIS A 47 -12.74 -6.85 6.93
N LEU A 48 -13.89 -7.44 6.63
CA LEU A 48 -14.05 -8.33 5.48
C LEU A 48 -13.80 -7.59 4.17
N ALA A 49 -14.40 -6.40 4.00
CA ALA A 49 -14.19 -5.58 2.81
C ALA A 49 -12.72 -5.18 2.65
N PHE A 50 -12.07 -4.73 3.71
CA PHE A 50 -10.64 -4.40 3.68
C PHE A 50 -9.76 -5.60 3.34
N SER A 51 -10.06 -6.78 3.89
CA SER A 51 -9.30 -8.00 3.59
C SER A 51 -9.38 -8.37 2.11
N ILE A 52 -10.56 -8.25 1.50
CA ILE A 52 -10.76 -8.48 0.07
C ILE A 52 -9.95 -7.47 -0.75
N VAL A 53 -10.02 -6.17 -0.41
CA VAL A 53 -9.32 -5.13 -1.16
C VAL A 53 -7.81 -5.24 -0.99
N ILE A 54 -7.30 -5.58 0.19
CA ILE A 54 -5.87 -5.84 0.42
C ILE A 54 -5.40 -7.03 -0.44
N MET A 55 -6.19 -8.10 -0.52
CA MET A 55 -5.88 -9.23 -1.39
C MET A 55 -5.81 -8.80 -2.87
N LEU A 56 -6.75 -7.97 -3.33
CA LEU A 56 -6.75 -7.42 -4.69
C LEU A 56 -5.56 -6.46 -4.92
N SER A 57 -5.12 -5.72 -3.91
CA SER A 57 -3.98 -4.82 -4.01
C SER A 57 -2.65 -5.53 -4.26
N ILE A 58 -2.53 -6.78 -3.84
CA ILE A 58 -1.37 -7.63 -4.17
C ILE A 58 -1.26 -7.83 -5.69
N LEU A 59 -2.40 -8.01 -6.36
CA LEU A 59 -2.44 -8.13 -7.83
C LEU A 59 -2.07 -6.81 -8.50
N THR A 60 -2.57 -5.67 -7.97
CA THR A 60 -2.23 -4.33 -8.45
C THR A 60 -0.73 -4.06 -8.36
N ASN A 61 -0.09 -4.50 -7.29
CA ASN A 61 1.35 -4.34 -7.08
C ASN A 61 2.20 -5.12 -8.08
N TYR A 62 1.71 -6.24 -8.61
CA TYR A 62 2.38 -7.08 -9.63
C TYR A 62 3.88 -7.30 -9.38
N GLY A 63 4.29 -7.45 -8.11
CA GLY A 63 5.68 -7.67 -7.71
C GLY A 63 6.60 -6.44 -7.82
N TYR A 64 6.11 -5.28 -8.20
CA TYR A 64 6.93 -4.05 -8.29
C TYR A 64 7.37 -3.52 -6.92
N SER A 65 6.74 -3.93 -5.84
CA SER A 65 7.23 -3.64 -4.48
C SER A 65 8.63 -4.23 -4.20
N LEU A 66 8.98 -5.35 -4.85
CA LEU A 66 10.28 -6.00 -4.75
C LEU A 66 11.22 -5.61 -5.89
N ASN A 67 10.74 -5.69 -7.12
CA ASN A 67 11.57 -5.46 -8.32
C ASN A 67 11.77 -3.97 -8.65
N GLY A 68 10.82 -3.11 -8.25
CA GLY A 68 10.88 -1.67 -8.50
C GLY A 68 12.12 -1.00 -7.91
N PRO A 69 12.40 -1.17 -6.60
CA PRO A 69 13.60 -0.61 -5.98
C PRO A 69 14.89 -1.04 -6.67
N ILE A 70 15.00 -2.31 -7.08
CA ILE A 70 16.18 -2.86 -7.78
C ILE A 70 16.37 -2.17 -9.12
N LYS A 71 15.30 -1.98 -9.91
CA LYS A 71 15.36 -1.26 -11.20
C LYS A 71 15.80 0.19 -11.00
N ILE A 72 15.33 0.87 -9.97
CA ILE A 72 15.70 2.26 -9.65
C ILE A 72 17.18 2.38 -9.27
N VAL A 73 17.67 1.49 -8.40
CA VAL A 73 19.09 1.47 -7.98
C VAL A 73 20.00 1.25 -9.19
N ASN A 74 19.66 0.34 -10.10
CA ASN A 74 20.46 -0.01 -11.26
C ASN A 74 20.36 1.00 -12.43
N SER A 75 19.49 2.02 -12.30
CA SER A 75 19.35 3.04 -13.34
C SER A 75 20.50 4.06 -13.28
N ASN A 76 21.15 4.31 -14.43
CA ASN A 76 22.35 5.15 -14.54
C ASN A 76 22.04 6.65 -14.65
N SER A 77 20.80 7.05 -14.94
CA SER A 77 20.39 8.45 -15.11
C SER A 77 19.07 8.77 -14.45
N THR A 78 18.83 10.05 -14.16
CA THR A 78 17.56 10.55 -13.64
C THR A 78 16.42 10.33 -14.62
N ASP A 79 16.68 10.48 -15.91
CA ASP A 79 15.67 10.30 -16.97
C ASP A 79 15.20 8.84 -17.03
N ASN A 80 16.11 7.88 -16.94
CA ASN A 80 15.78 6.47 -16.88
C ASN A 80 14.96 6.13 -15.62
N ARG A 81 15.24 6.77 -14.47
CA ARG A 81 14.44 6.59 -13.26
C ARG A 81 13.01 7.07 -13.44
N ASN A 82 12.83 8.25 -14.04
CA ASN A 82 11.52 8.82 -14.31
C ASN A 82 10.72 7.94 -15.29
N LEU A 83 11.34 7.38 -16.29
CA LEU A 83 10.72 6.43 -17.23
C LEU A 83 10.23 5.17 -16.50
N ILE A 84 11.07 4.58 -15.63
CA ILE A 84 10.69 3.40 -14.83
C ILE A 84 9.52 3.72 -13.91
N VAL A 85 9.53 4.88 -13.25
CA VAL A 85 8.43 5.29 -12.36
C VAL A 85 7.12 5.42 -13.13
N ASN A 86 7.14 6.12 -14.27
CA ASN A 86 5.96 6.30 -15.10
C ASN A 86 5.43 4.96 -15.63
N GLU A 87 6.30 4.08 -16.12
CA GLU A 87 5.93 2.74 -16.57
C GLU A 87 5.22 1.95 -15.47
N VAL A 88 5.78 1.93 -14.26
CA VAL A 88 5.22 1.20 -13.13
C VAL A 88 3.87 1.79 -12.70
N LEU A 89 3.76 3.12 -12.60
CA LEU A 89 2.51 3.78 -12.21
C LEU A 89 1.39 3.53 -13.23
N VAL A 90 1.69 3.68 -14.52
CA VAL A 90 0.71 3.44 -15.60
C VAL A 90 0.25 1.99 -15.58
N LEU A 91 1.17 1.03 -15.45
CA LEU A 91 0.84 -0.39 -15.37
C LEU A 91 -0.08 -0.70 -14.16
N ARG A 92 0.25 -0.18 -12.97
CA ARG A 92 -0.56 -0.37 -11.76
C ARG A 92 -1.94 0.23 -11.90
N ILE A 93 -2.07 1.42 -12.50
CA ILE A 93 -3.38 2.04 -12.76
C ILE A 93 -4.19 1.18 -13.72
N ILE A 94 -3.60 0.70 -14.81
CA ILE A 94 -4.29 -0.18 -15.77
C ILE A 94 -4.79 -1.45 -15.07
N ILE A 95 -3.93 -2.12 -14.28
CA ILE A 95 -4.31 -3.32 -13.53
C ILE A 95 -5.44 -3.01 -12.55
N SER A 96 -5.39 -1.89 -11.82
CA SER A 96 -6.45 -1.48 -10.88
C SER A 96 -7.78 -1.29 -11.59
N VAL A 97 -7.78 -0.64 -12.77
CA VAL A 97 -8.99 -0.44 -13.57
C VAL A 97 -9.57 -1.77 -14.04
N ILE A 98 -8.71 -2.70 -14.51
CA ILE A 98 -9.13 -4.04 -14.92
C ILE A 98 -9.75 -4.79 -13.74
N ILE A 99 -9.10 -4.79 -12.57
CA ILE A 99 -9.62 -5.44 -11.36
C ILE A 99 -11.00 -4.88 -11.00
N ILE A 100 -11.14 -3.55 -10.97
CA ILE A 100 -12.42 -2.91 -10.63
C ILE A 100 -13.50 -3.27 -11.67
N PHE A 101 -13.15 -3.29 -12.95
CA PHE A 101 -14.08 -3.66 -14.02
C PHE A 101 -14.63 -5.09 -13.85
N PHE A 102 -13.80 -6.06 -13.48
CA PHE A 102 -14.24 -7.42 -13.22
C PHE A 102 -14.93 -7.59 -11.87
N CYS A 103 -14.51 -6.85 -10.84
CA CYS A 103 -15.13 -6.91 -9.51
C CYS A 103 -16.51 -6.25 -9.49
N TYR A 104 -16.75 -5.23 -10.30
CA TYR A 104 -18.01 -4.49 -10.32
C TYR A 104 -19.25 -5.38 -10.50
N PRO A 105 -19.37 -6.21 -11.54
CA PRO A 105 -20.52 -7.10 -11.69
C PRO A 105 -20.62 -8.13 -10.56
N ILE A 106 -19.51 -8.68 -10.11
CA ILE A 106 -19.49 -9.67 -9.01
C ILE A 106 -20.08 -9.04 -7.74
N ILE A 107 -19.61 -7.86 -7.37
CA ILE A 107 -20.07 -7.14 -6.19
C ILE A 107 -21.55 -6.78 -6.33
N THR A 108 -22.00 -6.38 -7.51
CA THR A 108 -23.38 -5.95 -7.75
C THR A 108 -24.38 -7.09 -7.65
N PHE A 109 -24.04 -8.26 -8.20
CA PHE A 109 -24.98 -9.37 -8.32
C PHE A 109 -24.90 -10.41 -7.21
N TYR A 110 -23.74 -10.57 -6.55
CA TYR A 110 -23.49 -11.68 -5.61
C TYR A 110 -23.24 -11.23 -4.16
N VAL A 111 -23.11 -9.91 -3.90
CA VAL A 111 -22.80 -9.41 -2.57
C VAL A 111 -24.01 -8.72 -1.93
N ASP A 112 -24.27 -9.01 -0.66
CA ASP A 112 -25.32 -8.39 0.11
C ASP A 112 -25.20 -6.87 0.17
N GLU A 113 -26.32 -6.17 0.29
CA GLU A 113 -26.38 -4.71 0.18
C GLU A 113 -25.47 -4.00 1.19
N SER A 114 -25.40 -4.48 2.44
CA SER A 114 -24.59 -3.89 3.50
C SER A 114 -23.09 -3.95 3.18
N LEU A 115 -22.61 -5.13 2.79
CA LEU A 115 -21.20 -5.32 2.41
C LEU A 115 -20.87 -4.66 1.07
N ARG A 116 -21.80 -4.62 0.13
CA ARG A 116 -21.66 -4.01 -1.20
C ARG A 116 -21.25 -2.54 -1.13
N LYS A 117 -21.95 -1.76 -0.31
CA LYS A 117 -21.64 -0.33 -0.12
C LYS A 117 -20.22 -0.14 0.41
N ILE A 118 -19.84 -0.90 1.42
CA ILE A 118 -18.49 -0.82 2.01
C ILE A 118 -17.42 -1.24 1.00
N LEU A 119 -17.64 -2.31 0.24
CA LEU A 119 -16.71 -2.77 -0.79
C LEU A 119 -16.50 -1.72 -1.88
N PHE A 120 -17.54 -1.09 -2.40
CA PHE A 120 -17.39 -0.06 -3.43
C PHE A 120 -16.54 1.11 -2.95
N PHE A 121 -16.76 1.60 -1.72
CA PHE A 121 -15.90 2.63 -1.14
C PHE A 121 -14.46 2.14 -0.92
N SER A 122 -14.29 0.91 -0.49
CA SER A 122 -12.97 0.33 -0.23
C SER A 122 -12.17 0.10 -1.52
N LEU A 123 -12.80 -0.08 -2.68
CA LEU A 123 -12.10 -0.21 -3.96
C LEU A 123 -11.26 1.02 -4.33
N ILE A 124 -11.55 2.19 -3.75
CA ILE A 124 -10.73 3.41 -3.91
C ILE A 124 -9.29 3.15 -3.42
N ILE A 125 -9.11 2.27 -2.44
CA ILE A 125 -7.79 1.88 -1.92
C ILE A 125 -6.89 1.31 -3.02
N LEU A 126 -7.45 0.63 -4.03
CA LEU A 126 -6.67 0.10 -5.15
C LEU A 126 -5.99 1.23 -5.95
N PHE A 127 -6.64 2.36 -6.12
CA PHE A 127 -6.05 3.52 -6.78
C PHE A 127 -4.96 4.17 -5.91
N THR A 128 -5.18 4.28 -4.61
CA THR A 128 -4.15 4.81 -3.70
C THR A 128 -2.92 3.92 -3.69
N GLU A 129 -3.11 2.60 -3.73
CA GLU A 129 -2.01 1.64 -3.82
C GLU A 129 -1.31 1.69 -5.18
N ALA A 130 -2.06 1.87 -6.28
CA ALA A 130 -1.47 2.03 -7.62
C ALA A 130 -0.56 3.26 -7.70
N LEU A 131 -0.94 4.36 -7.04
CA LEU A 131 -0.19 5.62 -7.00
C LEU A 131 0.92 5.66 -5.95
N ASN A 132 1.05 4.62 -5.12
CA ASN A 132 2.01 4.58 -4.03
C ASN A 132 3.47 4.55 -4.55
N PRO A 133 4.27 5.63 -4.31
CA PRO A 133 5.64 5.74 -4.83
C PRO A 133 6.68 5.04 -3.95
N LEU A 134 6.26 4.17 -3.04
CA LEU A 134 7.10 3.55 -2.03
C LEU A 134 8.33 2.85 -2.63
N PHE A 135 8.15 2.13 -3.74
CA PHE A 135 9.23 1.44 -4.45
C PHE A 135 10.32 2.40 -4.93
N TYR A 136 9.95 3.62 -5.33
CA TYR A 136 10.89 4.66 -5.74
C TYR A 136 11.70 5.18 -4.55
N LEU A 137 11.02 5.51 -3.44
CA LEU A 137 11.67 5.98 -2.23
C LEU A 137 12.64 4.95 -1.64
N GLN A 138 12.29 3.68 -1.72
CA GLN A 138 13.18 2.59 -1.34
C GLN A 138 14.40 2.49 -2.27
N GLY A 139 14.20 2.64 -3.58
CA GLY A 139 15.27 2.57 -4.57
C GLY A 139 16.30 3.70 -4.47
N ILE A 140 15.90 4.89 -4.02
CA ILE A 140 16.82 6.02 -3.80
C ILE A 140 17.36 6.09 -2.36
N ASN A 141 17.14 5.04 -1.54
CA ASN A 141 17.54 4.98 -0.12
C ASN A 141 17.01 6.13 0.76
N LYS A 142 15.90 6.76 0.38
CA LYS A 142 15.24 7.80 1.18
C LYS A 142 14.10 7.20 2.02
N ILE A 143 14.45 6.38 3.01
CA ILE A 143 13.49 5.69 3.88
C ILE A 143 12.78 6.65 4.85
N LEU A 144 13.40 7.77 5.22
CA LEU A 144 12.81 8.78 6.10
C LEU A 144 11.51 9.41 5.55
N PRO A 145 11.44 9.85 4.27
CA PRO A 145 10.17 10.31 3.69
C PRO A 145 9.07 9.25 3.67
N GLN A 146 9.44 7.98 3.57
CA GLN A 146 8.51 6.86 3.65
C GLN A 146 7.82 6.76 5.01
N ALA A 147 8.56 6.92 6.10
CA ALA A 147 8.00 6.89 7.45
C ALA A 147 6.99 8.04 7.68
N LEU A 148 7.20 9.20 7.06
CA LEU A 148 6.29 10.35 7.15
C LEU A 148 5.04 10.21 6.28
N LEU A 149 5.09 9.45 5.18
CA LEU A 149 3.94 9.23 4.30
C LEU A 149 2.95 8.18 4.86
N ASN A 150 3.39 7.36 5.80
CA ASN A 150 2.57 6.32 6.44
C ASN A 150 1.98 6.75 7.79
N LEU A 151 2.21 8.00 8.22
CA LEU A 151 1.56 8.64 9.38
C LEU A 151 0.28 9.37 8.95
#